data_975e333ff6a1e12a521d714778bbdf27
#
_entry.id   975e333ff6a1e12a521d714778bbdf27
#
_cell.length_a   1.000
_cell.length_b   1.000
_cell.length_c   1.000
_cell.angle_alpha   90.00
_cell.angle_beta   90.00
_cell.angle_gamma   90.00
#
_symmetry.space_group_name_H-M   'P 1'
#
loop_
_entity.id
_entity.type
_entity.pdbx_description
1 polymer ?
#
loop_
_entity_poly.entity_id
_entity_poly.type
_entity_poly.pdbx_seq_one_letter_code
_entity_poly.pdbx_strand_id
1 'polypeptide(L)'
;DCLLSRGLGDVYKRQVLTCEARRGVCAKCYGRNLATARMVQKGEVVGVIAAQSIGEPGTQLTLRTFHVGGVAGGSAVETNVVSKYEGRLEIDELRTVKGKNASGEAINIVISRQSEFRIVDPKTEIVLYTHNLPYGATLFMADGAEVKKGDLICEWDPYNAVIISEYEGKAVYDSVVEGITYREERDEQTGLSEKVVIESKDKTKNPVIKIVNKEGEEVKQYNLPVSAHVVVKDNAKIKAGDILIKIPRAVGKSGGDITGGLPRVTELFEARNPSNPAIVSEIDGEVSFGKIKRGNREIIITSKQGDVKRYLVPLSRQIIVQENDYVKAGSPLSDGAITPSDILNILGPTKVQEYIVNEVQEVYRMQGVKINDKHFEVIVRQMMNKVKIEDPGDTRFFEDQVVDKWEFMDVNDELYDKVVVTDAGDSTSLQPGQIVSLRKLRDENSSLKRRDQKPVQVRDIVPATSTQVLQGITRAALQTSSFISAASFQETTKVLNEAAIQAKVDPLENLKENVICGHLIPGGTGLRDYDNLVVGSKAELESLQQAQ
;
A
#
# COMPACT_ATOMS: atom_id res chain seq x y z
N ASP A 1 21.05 -14.09 2.93
CA ASP A 1 20.59 -15.48 2.71
C ASP A 1 21.39 -16.51 3.50
N CYS A 2 22.70 -16.31 3.72
CA CYS A 2 23.55 -17.27 4.43
C CYS A 2 23.35 -17.30 5.96
N LEU A 3 22.76 -16.27 6.55
CA LEU A 3 22.53 -16.17 8.01
C LEU A 3 21.21 -16.85 8.43
N LEU A 4 20.20 -16.85 7.57
CA LEU A 4 18.92 -17.54 7.81
C LEU A 4 19.08 -19.06 7.91
N SER A 5 20.04 -19.65 7.16
CA SER A 5 20.33 -21.08 7.19
C SER A 5 21.06 -21.56 8.46
N ARG A 6 21.48 -20.63 9.35
CA ARG A 6 22.25 -20.95 10.57
C ARG A 6 21.44 -20.91 11.86
N GLY A 7 20.12 -20.83 11.80
CA GLY A 7 19.26 -20.90 12.98
C GLY A 7 19.42 -19.77 13.99
N LEU A 8 19.78 -18.58 13.52
CA LEU A 8 19.99 -17.37 14.34
C LEU A 8 18.69 -16.58 14.55
N GLY A 9 17.59 -17.20 14.96
CA GLY A 9 16.37 -16.51 15.35
C GLY A 9 15.78 -15.55 14.28
N ASP A 10 14.81 -14.77 14.65
CA ASP A 10 14.16 -13.79 13.77
C ASP A 10 15.14 -12.71 13.31
N VAL A 11 15.37 -12.60 12.00
CA VAL A 11 16.20 -11.55 11.42
C VAL A 11 15.30 -10.37 11.03
N TYR A 12 15.29 -9.35 11.87
CA TYR A 12 14.61 -8.08 11.57
C TYR A 12 15.37 -7.30 10.51
N LYS A 13 14.76 -7.15 9.33
CA LYS A 13 15.29 -6.27 8.28
C LYS A 13 14.91 -4.83 8.61
N ARG A 14 15.92 -3.96 8.83
CA ARG A 14 15.68 -2.52 8.94
C ARG A 14 15.49 -1.93 7.55
N GLN A 15 14.42 -1.16 7.39
CA GLN A 15 14.10 -0.44 6.16
C GLN A 15 14.08 1.07 6.39
N VAL A 16 14.19 1.84 5.33
CA VAL A 16 14.10 3.29 5.38
C VAL A 16 12.71 3.73 5.83
N LEU A 17 11.66 3.04 5.38
CA LEU A 17 10.26 3.32 5.74
C LEU A 17 10.00 3.27 7.24
N THR A 18 10.59 2.29 7.93
CA THR A 18 10.42 2.05 9.38
C THR A 18 11.45 2.77 10.23
N CYS A 19 12.24 3.68 9.65
CA CYS A 19 13.27 4.41 10.38
C CYS A 19 12.67 5.42 11.37
N GLU A 20 12.99 5.29 12.66
CA GLU A 20 12.55 6.15 13.76
C GLU A 20 13.44 7.39 13.98
N ALA A 21 14.39 7.66 13.09
CA ALA A 21 15.20 8.85 13.20
C ALA A 21 14.34 10.12 13.02
N ARG A 22 14.42 11.05 13.94
CA ARG A 22 13.66 12.32 13.90
C ARG A 22 14.03 13.17 12.68
N ARG A 23 15.32 13.19 12.33
CA ARG A 23 15.87 13.94 11.19
C ARG A 23 16.61 12.99 10.26
N GLY A 24 16.27 13.07 8.98
CA GLY A 24 16.86 12.23 7.96
C GLY A 24 16.61 10.73 8.18
N VAL A 25 17.56 9.90 7.80
CA VAL A 25 17.52 8.44 7.93
C VAL A 25 18.80 7.96 8.62
N CYS A 26 18.68 7.04 9.57
CA CYS A 26 19.85 6.53 10.26
C CYS A 26 20.68 5.61 9.33
N ALA A 27 21.99 5.59 9.52
CA ALA A 27 22.93 4.81 8.71
C ALA A 27 22.58 3.31 8.67
N LYS A 28 22.07 2.73 9.76
CA LYS A 28 21.69 1.32 9.84
C LYS A 28 20.43 0.99 9.01
N CYS A 29 19.45 1.90 8.92
CA CYS A 29 18.24 1.72 8.12
C CYS A 29 18.51 1.97 6.64
N TYR A 30 19.33 2.96 6.31
CA TYR A 30 19.76 3.19 4.93
C TYR A 30 20.72 2.12 4.43
N GLY A 31 21.64 1.70 5.30
CA GLY A 31 22.57 0.60 5.05
C GLY A 31 23.73 0.99 4.13
N ARG A 32 23.90 0.22 3.04
CA ARG A 32 25.02 0.34 2.12
C ARG A 32 24.86 1.52 1.17
N ASN A 33 25.88 2.35 1.05
CA ASN A 33 26.01 3.33 -0.02
C ASN A 33 26.22 2.58 -1.35
N LEU A 34 25.43 2.88 -2.37
CA LEU A 34 25.42 2.16 -3.65
C LEU A 34 26.66 2.45 -4.50
N ALA A 35 27.28 3.63 -4.37
CA ALA A 35 28.47 4.02 -5.10
C ALA A 35 29.73 3.37 -4.54
N THR A 36 29.94 3.46 -3.22
CA THR A 36 31.17 2.99 -2.56
C THR A 36 31.10 1.56 -2.06
N ALA A 37 29.92 0.95 -2.08
CA ALA A 37 29.64 -0.39 -1.59
C ALA A 37 29.96 -0.60 -0.09
N ARG A 38 30.14 0.48 0.69
CA ARG A 38 30.42 0.49 2.13
C ARG A 38 29.18 1.00 2.90
N MET A 39 29.17 0.87 4.20
CA MET A 39 28.15 1.47 5.05
C MET A 39 28.12 2.99 4.82
N VAL A 40 26.91 3.56 4.70
CA VAL A 40 26.71 4.99 4.50
C VAL A 40 27.29 5.79 5.67
N GLN A 41 27.96 6.90 5.38
CA GLN A 41 28.52 7.79 6.38
C GLN A 41 27.48 8.86 6.78
N LYS A 42 27.64 9.43 7.99
CA LYS A 42 26.86 10.59 8.41
C LYS A 42 27.15 11.77 7.47
N GLY A 43 26.11 12.51 7.10
CA GLY A 43 26.25 13.63 6.17
C GLY A 43 26.07 13.30 4.68
N GLU A 44 25.76 12.05 4.35
CA GLU A 44 25.38 11.67 2.98
C GLU A 44 24.01 12.28 2.62
N VAL A 45 23.92 12.89 1.44
CA VAL A 45 22.72 13.63 1.00
C VAL A 45 21.74 12.68 0.30
N VAL A 46 21.15 11.76 1.04
CA VAL A 46 20.35 10.66 0.50
C VAL A 46 19.06 11.12 -0.20
N GLY A 47 18.47 12.23 0.22
CA GLY A 47 17.24 12.77 -0.39
C GLY A 47 17.48 13.31 -1.79
N VAL A 48 18.58 14.04 -2.02
CA VAL A 48 18.95 14.56 -3.35
C VAL A 48 19.36 13.42 -4.27
N ILE A 49 20.11 12.44 -3.75
CA ILE A 49 20.48 11.23 -4.50
C ILE A 49 19.22 10.47 -4.95
N ALA A 50 18.24 10.33 -4.07
CA ALA A 50 16.97 9.69 -4.40
C ALA A 50 16.22 10.45 -5.50
N ALA A 51 16.08 11.78 -5.37
CA ALA A 51 15.40 12.61 -6.35
C ALA A 51 16.08 12.57 -7.72
N GLN A 52 17.41 12.61 -7.76
CA GLN A 52 18.20 12.51 -9.01
C GLN A 52 18.05 11.13 -9.65
N SER A 53 18.12 10.06 -8.86
CA SER A 53 17.98 8.68 -9.37
C SER A 53 16.60 8.38 -9.94
N ILE A 54 15.56 9.03 -9.43
CA ILE A 54 14.18 8.91 -9.91
C ILE A 54 13.94 9.85 -11.11
N GLY A 55 14.52 11.04 -11.07
CA GLY A 55 14.30 12.08 -12.09
C GLY A 55 15.10 11.86 -13.37
N GLU A 56 16.30 11.30 -13.30
CA GLU A 56 17.16 11.05 -14.46
C GLU A 56 16.45 10.24 -15.55
N PRO A 57 15.87 9.06 -15.28
CA PRO A 57 15.17 8.29 -16.30
C PRO A 57 13.80 8.88 -16.70
N GLY A 58 13.31 9.91 -16.01
CA GLY A 58 12.02 10.56 -16.29
C GLY A 58 11.94 11.11 -17.72
N THR A 59 13.01 11.70 -18.24
CA THR A 59 13.08 12.20 -19.63
C THR A 59 12.97 11.05 -20.63
N GLN A 60 13.57 9.90 -20.35
CA GLN A 60 13.49 8.70 -21.19
C GLN A 60 12.09 8.09 -21.17
N LEU A 61 11.40 8.14 -20.02
CA LEU A 61 10.01 7.68 -19.88
C LEU A 61 9.06 8.50 -20.77
N THR A 62 9.21 9.82 -20.86
CA THR A 62 8.38 10.69 -21.71
C THR A 62 8.58 10.42 -23.20
N LEU A 63 9.81 10.14 -23.63
CA LEU A 63 10.12 9.86 -25.02
C LEU A 63 9.59 8.49 -25.48
N ARG A 64 9.49 7.50 -24.57
CA ARG A 64 9.08 6.14 -24.91
C ARG A 64 7.58 5.88 -24.89
N THR A 65 6.78 6.73 -24.24
CA THR A 65 5.31 6.59 -24.23
C THR A 65 4.69 6.77 -25.62
N PHE A 66 5.38 7.41 -26.57
CA PHE A 66 4.94 7.55 -27.97
C PHE A 66 5.24 6.32 -28.86
N HIS A 67 6.03 5.37 -28.40
CA HIS A 67 6.41 4.17 -29.15
C HIS A 67 6.00 2.90 -28.39
N VAL A 68 4.69 2.66 -28.27
CA VAL A 68 4.15 1.36 -27.87
C VAL A 68 4.31 0.39 -29.05
N GLY A 69 5.51 -0.16 -29.21
CA GLY A 69 5.85 -1.08 -30.29
C GLY A 69 7.12 -1.89 -30.07
N GLY A 70 7.90 -1.55 -29.04
CA GLY A 70 9.09 -2.31 -28.68
C GLY A 70 8.84 -3.12 -27.41
N VAL A 71 8.59 -4.41 -27.57
CA VAL A 71 8.66 -5.38 -26.46
C VAL A 71 10.09 -5.34 -25.94
N ALA A 72 10.32 -4.65 -24.82
CA ALA A 72 11.53 -4.83 -24.04
C ALA A 72 11.58 -6.30 -23.64
N GLY A 73 12.69 -6.96 -23.98
CA GLY A 73 12.89 -8.40 -23.94
C GLY A 73 12.30 -9.08 -22.73
N GLY A 74 11.57 -10.16 -22.99
CA GLY A 74 10.77 -10.89 -22.06
C GLY A 74 11.43 -11.19 -20.71
N SER A 75 10.92 -10.57 -19.67
CA SER A 75 10.92 -11.25 -18.40
C SER A 75 10.04 -12.49 -18.60
N ALA A 76 10.59 -13.67 -18.40
CA ALA A 76 9.81 -14.90 -18.46
C ALA A 76 8.61 -14.74 -17.55
N VAL A 77 7.41 -14.73 -18.15
CA VAL A 77 6.18 -14.62 -17.38
C VAL A 77 6.08 -15.89 -16.55
N GLU A 78 5.98 -15.73 -15.22
CA GLU A 78 5.84 -16.88 -14.34
C GLU A 78 4.53 -17.61 -14.66
N THR A 79 4.63 -18.89 -15.01
CA THR A 79 3.51 -19.76 -15.34
C THR A 79 3.26 -20.80 -14.25
N ASN A 80 4.25 -20.99 -13.40
CA ASN A 80 4.22 -22.00 -12.34
C ASN A 80 5.00 -21.55 -11.11
N VAL A 81 4.70 -22.14 -9.99
CA VAL A 81 5.49 -21.99 -8.76
C VAL A 81 6.07 -23.33 -8.36
N VAL A 82 7.40 -23.33 -8.26
CA VAL A 82 8.21 -24.46 -7.81
C VAL A 82 8.74 -24.15 -6.40
N SER A 83 8.66 -25.12 -5.50
CA SER A 83 9.16 -24.92 -4.15
C SER A 83 10.67 -24.68 -4.11
N LYS A 84 11.07 -23.62 -3.41
CA LYS A 84 12.48 -23.28 -3.15
C LYS A 84 12.99 -23.87 -1.84
N TYR A 85 12.09 -24.30 -0.97
CA TYR A 85 12.37 -24.78 0.39
C TYR A 85 11.69 -26.14 0.63
N GLU A 86 12.19 -26.87 1.60
CA GLU A 86 11.54 -28.09 2.12
C GLU A 86 10.68 -27.71 3.31
N GLY A 87 9.46 -28.26 3.41
CA GLY A 87 8.57 -27.95 4.50
C GLY A 87 7.16 -28.50 4.30
N ARG A 88 6.25 -28.13 5.19
CA ARG A 88 4.83 -28.44 5.10
C ARG A 88 4.11 -27.30 4.38
N LEU A 89 3.29 -27.65 3.41
CA LEU A 89 2.44 -26.73 2.68
C LEU A 89 1.18 -26.43 3.51
N GLU A 90 0.91 -25.17 3.80
CA GLU A 90 -0.33 -24.69 4.42
C GLU A 90 -1.00 -23.70 3.47
N ILE A 91 -2.29 -23.89 3.22
CA ILE A 91 -3.04 -23.06 2.28
C ILE A 91 -4.23 -22.42 2.99
N ASP A 92 -4.23 -21.10 3.06
CA ASP A 92 -5.33 -20.33 3.65
C ASP A 92 -6.48 -20.18 2.66
N GLU A 93 -7.72 -20.34 3.15
CA GLU A 93 -8.99 -20.12 2.43
C GLU A 93 -9.07 -20.84 1.06
N LEU A 94 -8.58 -22.09 1.02
CA LEU A 94 -8.58 -22.89 -0.19
C LEU A 94 -10.00 -23.35 -0.56
N ARG A 95 -10.46 -22.96 -1.75
CA ARG A 95 -11.62 -23.54 -2.42
C ARG A 95 -11.16 -24.13 -3.73
N THR A 96 -11.41 -25.41 -3.95
CA THR A 96 -11.05 -26.11 -5.19
C THR A 96 -12.23 -26.84 -5.79
N VAL A 97 -12.21 -26.96 -7.10
CA VAL A 97 -13.13 -27.81 -7.86
C VAL A 97 -12.31 -28.87 -8.59
N LYS A 98 -12.83 -30.11 -8.58
CA LYS A 98 -12.24 -31.20 -9.34
C LYS A 98 -12.54 -31.04 -10.83
N GLY A 99 -11.52 -30.75 -11.60
CA GLY A 99 -11.57 -30.71 -13.06
C GLY A 99 -10.83 -31.88 -13.70
N LYS A 100 -10.82 -31.92 -15.02
CA LYS A 100 -10.03 -32.87 -15.80
C LYS A 100 -9.09 -32.08 -16.71
N ASN A 101 -7.82 -32.46 -16.72
CA ASN A 101 -6.85 -31.94 -17.66
C ASN A 101 -7.14 -32.43 -19.09
N ALA A 102 -6.52 -31.83 -20.10
CA ALA A 102 -6.60 -32.27 -21.49
C ALA A 102 -6.18 -33.75 -21.68
N SER A 103 -5.35 -34.28 -20.79
CA SER A 103 -4.96 -35.70 -20.71
C SER A 103 -5.97 -36.60 -19.98
N GLY A 104 -7.06 -36.05 -19.43
CA GLY A 104 -8.11 -36.81 -18.73
C GLY A 104 -7.83 -37.11 -17.25
N GLU A 105 -6.72 -36.64 -16.70
CA GLU A 105 -6.36 -36.76 -15.29
C GLU A 105 -7.20 -35.85 -14.42
N ALA A 106 -7.56 -36.29 -13.23
CA ALA A 106 -8.27 -35.44 -12.26
C ALA A 106 -7.30 -34.43 -11.65
N ILE A 107 -7.63 -33.15 -11.81
CA ILE A 107 -6.86 -32.05 -11.26
C ILE A 107 -7.72 -31.22 -10.31
N ASN A 108 -7.08 -30.59 -9.33
CA ASN A 108 -7.74 -29.61 -8.46
C ASN A 108 -7.51 -28.21 -9.02
N ILE A 109 -8.59 -27.50 -9.33
CA ILE A 109 -8.53 -26.13 -9.84
C ILE A 109 -8.96 -25.18 -8.73
N VAL A 110 -8.15 -24.15 -8.49
CA VAL A 110 -8.39 -23.13 -7.47
C VAL A 110 -9.50 -22.18 -7.94
N ILE A 111 -10.57 -22.06 -7.15
CA ILE A 111 -11.69 -21.14 -7.42
C ILE A 111 -11.75 -19.97 -6.44
N SER A 112 -10.91 -19.96 -5.43
CA SER A 112 -10.76 -18.81 -4.53
C SER A 112 -9.87 -17.75 -5.17
N ARG A 113 -10.20 -16.47 -4.92
CA ARG A 113 -9.47 -15.34 -5.51
C ARG A 113 -8.33 -14.83 -4.63
N GLN A 114 -8.32 -15.22 -3.36
CA GLN A 114 -7.39 -14.69 -2.35
C GLN A 114 -6.74 -15.79 -1.52
N SER A 115 -6.61 -16.98 -2.07
CA SER A 115 -5.86 -18.05 -1.42
C SER A 115 -4.36 -17.74 -1.44
N GLU A 116 -3.75 -17.95 -0.30
CA GLU A 116 -2.32 -17.81 -0.09
C GLU A 116 -1.78 -19.14 0.43
N PHE A 117 -0.68 -19.61 -0.13
CA PHE A 117 0.01 -20.75 0.44
C PHE A 117 1.29 -20.34 1.14
N ARG A 118 1.60 -21.07 2.19
CA ARG A 118 2.82 -20.92 3.00
C ARG A 118 3.57 -22.25 3.07
N ILE A 119 4.87 -22.16 2.99
CA ILE A 119 5.74 -23.32 3.28
C ILE A 119 6.31 -23.10 4.66
N VAL A 120 5.94 -23.97 5.59
CA VAL A 120 6.30 -23.90 7.01
C VAL A 120 7.31 -25.01 7.31
N ASP A 121 8.37 -24.67 8.03
CA ASP A 121 9.33 -25.67 8.52
C ASP A 121 8.67 -26.51 9.64
N PRO A 122 8.56 -27.84 9.47
CA PRO A 122 7.86 -28.69 10.43
C PRO A 122 8.52 -28.74 11.82
N LYS A 123 9.77 -28.30 11.96
CA LYS A 123 10.52 -28.32 13.24
C LYS A 123 10.44 -26.99 14.00
N THR A 124 10.45 -25.89 13.28
CA THR A 124 10.54 -24.53 13.88
C THR A 124 9.24 -23.75 13.77
N GLU A 125 8.25 -24.24 13.03
CA GLU A 125 6.98 -23.55 12.70
C GLU A 125 7.18 -22.18 12.04
N ILE A 126 8.38 -21.93 11.49
CA ILE A 126 8.70 -20.68 10.81
C ILE A 126 8.23 -20.74 9.37
N VAL A 127 7.53 -19.71 8.91
CA VAL A 127 7.14 -19.56 7.51
C VAL A 127 8.37 -19.24 6.67
N LEU A 128 8.75 -20.18 5.79
CA LEU A 128 9.92 -20.05 4.91
C LEU A 128 9.60 -19.33 3.61
N TYR A 129 8.39 -19.49 3.09
CA TYR A 129 7.95 -18.92 1.83
C TYR A 129 6.45 -18.73 1.82
N THR A 130 6.00 -17.63 1.25
CA THR A 130 4.59 -17.27 1.08
C THR A 130 4.36 -16.82 -0.35
N HIS A 131 3.26 -17.29 -0.97
CA HIS A 131 2.87 -16.87 -2.31
C HIS A 131 1.35 -16.94 -2.49
N ASN A 132 0.79 -16.02 -3.27
CA ASN A 132 -0.63 -16.02 -3.61
C ASN A 132 -0.93 -17.09 -4.66
N LEU A 133 -2.04 -17.82 -4.51
CA LEU A 133 -2.57 -18.75 -5.49
C LEU A 133 -3.50 -18.01 -6.46
N PRO A 134 -3.17 -17.90 -7.74
CA PRO A 134 -4.05 -17.27 -8.71
C PRO A 134 -5.35 -18.07 -8.90
N TYR A 135 -6.46 -17.36 -9.08
CA TYR A 135 -7.73 -17.97 -9.49
C TYR A 135 -7.55 -18.70 -10.83
N GLY A 136 -8.08 -19.92 -10.93
CA GLY A 136 -7.93 -20.78 -12.10
C GLY A 136 -6.63 -21.57 -12.16
N ALA A 137 -5.75 -21.44 -11.16
CA ALA A 137 -4.52 -22.22 -11.09
C ALA A 137 -4.82 -23.71 -10.84
N THR A 138 -4.07 -24.58 -11.50
CA THR A 138 -4.07 -26.02 -11.23
C THR A 138 -3.16 -26.29 -10.04
N LEU A 139 -3.70 -26.91 -9.00
CA LEU A 139 -2.98 -27.26 -7.79
C LEU A 139 -2.59 -28.75 -7.86
N PHE A 140 -1.30 -29.05 -7.75
CA PHE A 140 -0.75 -30.42 -7.79
C PHE A 140 -0.59 -31.03 -6.41
N MET A 141 -0.54 -30.21 -5.36
CA MET A 141 -0.35 -30.67 -3.99
C MET A 141 -1.54 -30.31 -3.12
N ALA A 142 -1.86 -31.20 -2.17
CA ALA A 142 -2.93 -30.95 -1.20
C ALA A 142 -2.43 -30.09 -0.03
N ASP A 143 -3.36 -29.42 0.65
CA ASP A 143 -3.09 -28.76 1.90
C ASP A 143 -2.55 -29.74 2.96
N GLY A 144 -1.52 -29.32 3.72
CA GLY A 144 -0.82 -30.15 4.70
C GLY A 144 0.23 -31.11 4.11
N ALA A 145 0.45 -31.14 2.79
CA ALA A 145 1.43 -32.04 2.17
C ALA A 145 2.89 -31.61 2.49
N GLU A 146 3.78 -32.58 2.61
CA GLU A 146 5.21 -32.33 2.68
C GLU A 146 5.76 -32.02 1.28
N VAL A 147 6.43 -30.89 1.14
CA VAL A 147 6.99 -30.37 -0.10
C VAL A 147 8.50 -30.43 -0.03
N LYS A 148 9.13 -30.95 -1.07
CA LYS A 148 10.59 -30.92 -1.26
C LYS A 148 11.00 -29.76 -2.16
N LYS A 149 12.25 -29.36 -2.05
CA LYS A 149 12.82 -28.37 -2.94
C LYS A 149 12.80 -28.89 -4.39
N GLY A 150 12.13 -28.12 -5.28
CA GLY A 150 11.98 -28.47 -6.69
C GLY A 150 10.61 -29.02 -7.07
N ASP A 151 9.73 -29.31 -6.10
CA ASP A 151 8.37 -29.78 -6.37
C ASP A 151 7.50 -28.67 -6.96
N LEU A 152 6.69 -29.02 -7.97
CA LEU A 152 5.72 -28.14 -8.60
C LEU A 152 4.47 -28.03 -7.70
N ILE A 153 4.17 -26.82 -7.24
CA ILE A 153 3.02 -26.57 -6.36
C ILE A 153 1.79 -26.23 -7.17
N CYS A 154 1.88 -25.25 -8.05
CA CYS A 154 0.77 -24.82 -8.90
C CYS A 154 1.26 -24.32 -10.27
N GLU A 155 0.34 -24.36 -11.23
CA GLU A 155 0.53 -23.86 -12.59
C GLU A 155 -0.71 -23.09 -13.05
N TRP A 156 -0.53 -22.00 -13.82
CA TRP A 156 -1.63 -21.21 -14.35
C TRP A 156 -1.31 -20.62 -15.74
N ASP A 157 -2.36 -20.23 -16.47
CA ASP A 157 -2.22 -19.47 -17.70
C ASP A 157 -2.01 -17.97 -17.38
N PRO A 158 -0.83 -17.41 -17.68
CA PRO A 158 -0.57 -16.01 -17.41
C PRO A 158 -1.25 -15.07 -18.42
N TYR A 159 -1.61 -15.58 -19.62
CA TYR A 159 -2.15 -14.79 -20.72
C TYR A 159 -3.66 -14.61 -20.65
N ASN A 160 -4.37 -15.55 -20.02
CA ASN A 160 -5.81 -15.50 -19.89
C ASN A 160 -6.23 -15.59 -18.43
N ALA A 161 -7.09 -14.67 -18.00
CA ALA A 161 -7.89 -14.89 -16.81
C ALA A 161 -9.10 -15.74 -17.19
N VAL A 162 -9.41 -16.76 -16.41
CA VAL A 162 -10.52 -17.66 -16.69
C VAL A 162 -11.66 -17.46 -15.68
N ILE A 163 -12.90 -17.69 -16.09
CA ILE A 163 -14.02 -17.91 -15.17
C ILE A 163 -14.48 -19.34 -15.34
N ILE A 164 -14.52 -20.08 -14.23
CA ILE A 164 -14.71 -21.52 -14.19
C ILE A 164 -16.05 -21.81 -13.53
N SER A 165 -16.76 -22.84 -14.03
CA SER A 165 -17.99 -23.29 -13.40
C SER A 165 -17.72 -24.04 -12.09
N GLU A 166 -18.39 -23.64 -11.04
CA GLU A 166 -18.33 -24.32 -9.74
C GLU A 166 -19.34 -25.48 -9.66
N TYR A 167 -20.40 -25.43 -10.48
CA TYR A 167 -21.51 -26.39 -10.44
C TYR A 167 -21.71 -27.08 -11.77
N GLU A 168 -22.30 -28.26 -11.69
CA GLU A 168 -22.74 -29.01 -12.87
C GLU A 168 -24.14 -28.56 -13.29
N GLY A 169 -24.35 -28.35 -14.59
CA GLY A 169 -25.66 -27.92 -15.08
C GLY A 169 -25.68 -27.62 -16.57
N LYS A 170 -26.66 -26.86 -16.98
CA LYS A 170 -26.84 -26.37 -18.35
C LYS A 170 -26.58 -24.88 -18.38
N ALA A 171 -25.68 -24.42 -19.25
CA ALA A 171 -25.45 -22.99 -19.44
C ALA A 171 -26.60 -22.38 -20.25
N VAL A 172 -27.20 -21.33 -19.76
CA VAL A 172 -28.22 -20.54 -20.43
C VAL A 172 -27.76 -19.09 -20.52
N TYR A 173 -27.79 -18.54 -21.70
CA TYR A 173 -27.43 -17.14 -21.93
C TYR A 173 -28.59 -16.22 -21.55
N ASP A 174 -28.31 -15.21 -20.74
CA ASP A 174 -29.26 -14.15 -20.44
C ASP A 174 -28.69 -12.81 -20.89
N SER A 175 -29.49 -12.05 -21.62
CA SER A 175 -29.12 -10.73 -22.16
C SER A 175 -27.89 -10.74 -23.08
N VAL A 176 -27.53 -11.89 -23.66
CA VAL A 176 -26.44 -12.05 -24.64
C VAL A 176 -27.02 -11.92 -26.06
N VAL A 177 -26.91 -10.72 -26.65
CA VAL A 177 -27.50 -10.40 -27.96
C VAL A 177 -26.40 -9.99 -28.92
N GLU A 178 -26.38 -10.61 -30.12
CA GLU A 178 -25.40 -10.32 -31.17
C GLU A 178 -25.50 -8.86 -31.64
N GLY A 179 -24.33 -8.21 -31.81
CA GLY A 179 -24.24 -6.82 -32.25
C GLY A 179 -24.55 -5.77 -31.13
N ILE A 180 -25.10 -6.19 -29.98
CA ILE A 180 -25.40 -5.30 -28.85
C ILE A 180 -24.47 -5.59 -27.67
N THR A 181 -24.38 -6.86 -27.24
CA THR A 181 -23.58 -7.28 -26.07
C THR A 181 -22.39 -8.15 -26.43
N TYR A 182 -22.43 -8.85 -27.59
CA TYR A 182 -21.29 -9.59 -28.10
C TYR A 182 -21.15 -9.45 -29.62
N ARG A 183 -19.93 -9.72 -30.11
CA ARG A 183 -19.57 -9.78 -31.53
C ARG A 183 -18.84 -11.09 -31.79
N GLU A 184 -19.06 -11.72 -32.92
CA GLU A 184 -18.24 -12.84 -33.36
C GLU A 184 -16.96 -12.30 -34.02
N GLU A 185 -15.82 -12.64 -33.46
CA GLU A 185 -14.51 -12.37 -34.04
C GLU A 185 -13.89 -13.68 -34.49
N ARG A 186 -13.28 -13.65 -35.67
CA ARG A 186 -12.53 -14.80 -36.17
C ARG A 186 -11.08 -14.63 -35.80
N ASP A 187 -10.56 -15.55 -35.01
CA ASP A 187 -9.14 -15.59 -34.69
C ASP A 187 -8.34 -15.94 -35.96
N GLU A 188 -7.46 -15.05 -36.38
CA GLU A 188 -6.62 -15.22 -37.57
C GLU A 188 -5.62 -16.36 -37.43
N GLN A 189 -5.23 -16.73 -36.22
CA GLN A 189 -4.21 -17.77 -35.94
C GLN A 189 -4.86 -19.17 -35.90
N THR A 190 -6.01 -19.31 -35.23
CA THR A 190 -6.68 -20.60 -35.03
C THR A 190 -7.77 -20.86 -36.07
N GLY A 191 -8.24 -19.81 -36.77
CA GLY A 191 -9.35 -19.90 -37.76
C GLY A 191 -10.73 -20.15 -37.13
N LEU A 192 -10.82 -20.22 -35.79
CA LEU A 192 -12.05 -20.42 -35.06
C LEU A 192 -12.75 -19.07 -34.83
N SER A 193 -14.09 -19.08 -34.89
CA SER A 193 -14.88 -17.90 -34.49
C SER A 193 -15.18 -17.97 -33.00
N GLU A 194 -14.80 -16.90 -32.31
CA GLU A 194 -15.02 -16.73 -30.86
C GLU A 194 -16.01 -15.60 -30.62
N LYS A 195 -16.82 -15.74 -29.56
CA LYS A 195 -17.79 -14.73 -29.16
C LYS A 195 -17.11 -13.80 -28.14
N VAL A 196 -16.86 -12.57 -28.58
CA VAL A 196 -16.23 -11.54 -27.74
C VAL A 196 -17.29 -10.60 -27.21
N VAL A 197 -17.32 -10.41 -25.90
CA VAL A 197 -18.23 -9.47 -25.23
C VAL A 197 -17.78 -8.04 -25.51
N ILE A 198 -18.69 -7.22 -26.03
CA ILE A 198 -18.45 -5.79 -26.31
C ILE A 198 -19.18 -4.92 -25.29
N GLU A 199 -18.73 -3.69 -25.14
CA GLU A 199 -19.43 -2.72 -24.30
C GLU A 199 -20.84 -2.48 -24.85
N SER A 200 -21.84 -2.80 -24.03
CA SER A 200 -23.24 -2.66 -24.44
C SER A 200 -23.61 -1.18 -24.61
N LYS A 201 -24.16 -0.83 -25.78
CA LYS A 201 -24.74 0.49 -26.03
C LYS A 201 -25.97 0.74 -25.17
N ASP A 202 -26.65 -0.34 -24.78
CA ASP A 202 -27.82 -0.31 -23.90
C ASP A 202 -27.42 -0.73 -22.49
N LYS A 203 -27.25 0.27 -21.60
CA LYS A 203 -26.81 0.08 -20.21
C LYS A 203 -27.77 -0.74 -19.35
N THR A 204 -28.93 -1.10 -19.86
CA THR A 204 -29.90 -1.95 -19.16
C THR A 204 -29.66 -3.44 -19.37
N LYS A 205 -28.87 -3.82 -20.40
CA LYS A 205 -28.56 -5.21 -20.75
C LYS A 205 -27.18 -5.59 -20.28
N ASN A 206 -27.10 -6.29 -19.17
CA ASN A 206 -25.86 -6.89 -18.70
C ASN A 206 -25.81 -8.36 -19.14
N PRO A 207 -24.84 -8.77 -19.95
CA PRO A 207 -24.74 -10.14 -20.40
C PRO A 207 -24.29 -11.05 -19.25
N VAL A 208 -24.98 -12.17 -19.09
CA VAL A 208 -24.80 -13.13 -18.00
C VAL A 208 -24.93 -14.56 -18.50
N ILE A 209 -24.16 -15.48 -17.94
CA ILE A 209 -24.34 -16.92 -18.09
C ILE A 209 -24.94 -17.46 -16.80
N LYS A 210 -26.12 -18.08 -16.91
CA LYS A 210 -26.80 -18.75 -15.81
C LYS A 210 -26.55 -20.26 -15.91
N ILE A 211 -26.24 -20.89 -14.81
CA ILE A 211 -26.17 -22.34 -14.72
C ILE A 211 -27.50 -22.83 -14.13
N VAL A 212 -28.18 -23.66 -14.91
CA VAL A 212 -29.50 -24.20 -14.56
C VAL A 212 -29.36 -25.70 -14.27
N ASN A 213 -29.92 -26.12 -13.15
CA ASN A 213 -29.94 -27.53 -12.76
C ASN A 213 -30.93 -28.33 -13.64
N LYS A 214 -30.93 -29.65 -13.53
CA LYS A 214 -31.87 -30.55 -14.24
C LYS A 214 -33.34 -30.25 -13.96
N GLU A 215 -33.63 -29.59 -12.85
CA GLU A 215 -34.98 -29.20 -12.40
C GLU A 215 -35.43 -27.84 -12.92
N GLY A 216 -34.54 -27.12 -13.66
CA GLY A 216 -34.86 -25.79 -14.21
C GLY A 216 -34.60 -24.63 -13.26
N GLU A 217 -33.99 -24.88 -12.08
CA GLU A 217 -33.66 -23.84 -11.11
C GLU A 217 -32.30 -23.22 -11.42
N GLU A 218 -32.16 -21.90 -11.24
CA GLU A 218 -30.91 -21.18 -11.37
C GLU A 218 -30.02 -21.47 -10.16
N VAL A 219 -28.86 -22.15 -10.39
CA VAL A 219 -27.90 -22.49 -9.33
C VAL A 219 -26.92 -21.37 -9.10
N LYS A 220 -26.34 -20.81 -10.15
CA LYS A 220 -25.38 -19.69 -10.09
C LYS A 220 -25.41 -18.86 -11.36
N GLN A 221 -25.12 -17.57 -11.20
CA GLN A 221 -25.05 -16.59 -12.27
C GLN A 221 -23.62 -16.04 -12.38
N TYR A 222 -23.08 -16.02 -13.60
CA TYR A 222 -21.75 -15.47 -13.90
C TYR A 222 -21.88 -14.25 -14.81
N ASN A 223 -21.37 -13.11 -14.35
CA ASN A 223 -21.34 -11.88 -15.14
C ASN A 223 -20.26 -11.98 -16.22
N LEU A 224 -20.57 -11.52 -17.42
CA LEU A 224 -19.66 -11.47 -18.57
C LEU A 224 -18.99 -10.09 -18.62
N PRO A 225 -17.68 -9.99 -18.33
CA PRO A 225 -16.94 -8.75 -18.47
C PRO A 225 -16.73 -8.38 -19.95
N VAL A 226 -16.50 -7.10 -20.21
CA VAL A 226 -16.14 -6.60 -21.54
C VAL A 226 -14.80 -7.20 -21.97
N SER A 227 -14.65 -7.48 -23.27
CA SER A 227 -13.50 -8.17 -23.86
C SER A 227 -13.33 -9.64 -23.45
N ALA A 228 -14.32 -10.24 -22.81
CA ALA A 228 -14.29 -11.65 -22.46
C ALA A 228 -14.66 -12.52 -23.68
N HIS A 229 -13.90 -13.59 -23.87
CA HIS A 229 -14.17 -14.60 -24.90
C HIS A 229 -15.02 -15.71 -24.28
N VAL A 230 -16.23 -15.90 -24.79
CA VAL A 230 -17.15 -16.92 -24.31
C VAL A 230 -16.85 -18.25 -25.00
N VAL A 231 -16.42 -19.24 -24.18
CA VAL A 231 -15.99 -20.57 -24.67
C VAL A 231 -17.17 -21.52 -24.80
N VAL A 232 -18.14 -21.42 -23.90
CA VAL A 232 -19.27 -22.35 -23.81
C VAL A 232 -20.41 -21.91 -24.74
N LYS A 233 -21.04 -22.85 -25.43
CA LYS A 233 -22.20 -22.59 -26.26
C LYS A 233 -23.48 -22.49 -25.41
N ASP A 234 -24.45 -21.73 -25.91
CA ASP A 234 -25.78 -21.68 -25.29
C ASP A 234 -26.41 -23.09 -25.20
N ASN A 235 -27.04 -23.37 -24.09
CA ASN A 235 -27.66 -24.65 -23.77
C ASN A 235 -26.69 -25.85 -23.68
N ALA A 236 -25.38 -25.64 -23.61
CA ALA A 236 -24.41 -26.70 -23.43
C ALA A 236 -24.46 -27.29 -22.00
N LYS A 237 -24.19 -28.60 -21.88
CA LYS A 237 -24.01 -29.25 -20.60
C LYS A 237 -22.60 -28.96 -20.06
N ILE A 238 -22.52 -28.44 -18.88
CA ILE A 238 -21.28 -28.04 -18.20
C ILE A 238 -21.05 -28.94 -16.99
N LYS A 239 -19.81 -29.28 -16.75
CA LYS A 239 -19.35 -29.93 -15.53
C LYS A 239 -18.66 -28.92 -14.62
N ALA A 240 -18.60 -29.22 -13.35
CA ALA A 240 -17.77 -28.48 -12.42
C ALA A 240 -16.29 -28.53 -12.87
N GLY A 241 -15.62 -27.37 -12.92
CA GLY A 241 -14.25 -27.21 -13.41
C GLY A 241 -14.13 -26.82 -14.91
N ASP A 242 -15.23 -26.79 -15.67
CA ASP A 242 -15.18 -26.34 -17.06
C ASP A 242 -14.99 -24.81 -17.15
N ILE A 243 -14.17 -24.37 -18.11
CA ILE A 243 -13.92 -22.96 -18.36
C ILE A 243 -15.12 -22.38 -19.13
N LEU A 244 -15.79 -21.40 -18.53
CA LEU A 244 -16.92 -20.70 -19.14
C LEU A 244 -16.44 -19.57 -20.07
N ILE A 245 -15.47 -18.81 -19.58
CA ILE A 245 -15.02 -17.56 -20.18
C ILE A 245 -13.51 -17.47 -20.06
N LYS A 246 -12.88 -16.97 -21.12
CA LYS A 246 -11.47 -16.54 -21.12
C LYS A 246 -11.41 -15.03 -21.28
N ILE A 247 -10.67 -14.37 -20.43
CA ILE A 247 -10.44 -12.92 -20.50
C ILE A 247 -8.97 -12.74 -20.84
N PRO A 248 -8.63 -12.32 -22.07
CA PRO A 248 -7.23 -12.07 -22.42
C PRO A 248 -6.65 -11.02 -21.48
N ARG A 249 -5.61 -11.39 -20.75
CA ARG A 249 -4.79 -10.42 -20.04
C ARG A 249 -3.89 -9.81 -21.10
N ALA A 250 -4.08 -8.53 -21.41
CA ALA A 250 -3.07 -7.83 -22.16
C ALA A 250 -1.79 -7.86 -21.33
N VAL A 251 -0.82 -8.70 -21.72
CA VAL A 251 0.50 -8.77 -21.09
C VAL A 251 1.12 -7.38 -21.18
N GLY A 252 1.24 -6.69 -20.02
CA GLY A 252 1.67 -5.30 -19.95
C GLY A 252 0.57 -4.24 -19.90
N LYS A 253 -0.73 -4.64 -19.90
CA LYS A 253 -1.83 -3.72 -19.60
C LYS A 253 -2.60 -4.29 -18.41
N SER A 254 -2.24 -3.91 -17.21
CA SER A 254 -3.19 -3.97 -16.10
C SER A 254 -4.40 -3.14 -16.52
N GLY A 255 -5.58 -3.77 -16.45
CA GLY A 255 -6.80 -3.28 -17.05
C GLY A 255 -7.06 -1.80 -16.77
N GLY A 256 -7.20 -1.04 -17.83
CA GLY A 256 -7.99 0.18 -17.81
C GLY A 256 -7.30 1.49 -17.55
N ASP A 257 -6.01 1.59 -17.25
CA ASP A 257 -5.39 2.90 -17.09
C ASP A 257 -4.51 3.25 -18.29
N ILE A 258 -5.00 4.21 -19.10
CA ILE A 258 -4.33 4.77 -20.29
C ILE A 258 -3.12 5.63 -19.89
N THR A 259 -2.97 5.99 -18.63
CA THR A 259 -1.88 6.79 -18.09
C THR A 259 -0.72 5.91 -17.61
N GLY A 260 0.01 5.30 -18.53
CA GLY A 260 1.28 4.65 -18.23
C GLY A 260 2.47 5.64 -18.21
N GLY A 261 3.60 5.21 -17.67
CA GLY A 261 4.84 5.99 -17.69
C GLY A 261 4.91 7.12 -16.67
N LEU A 262 5.55 8.25 -17.04
CA LEU A 262 5.79 9.38 -16.12
C LEU A 262 4.51 10.00 -15.52
N PRO A 263 3.38 10.14 -16.24
CA PRO A 263 2.13 10.63 -15.65
C PRO A 263 1.65 9.79 -14.47
N ARG A 264 1.77 8.46 -14.54
CA ARG A 264 1.40 7.56 -13.43
C ARG A 264 2.33 7.72 -12.23
N VAL A 265 3.63 7.84 -12.45
CA VAL A 265 4.61 8.10 -11.38
C VAL A 265 4.29 9.42 -10.67
N THR A 266 3.97 10.47 -11.44
CA THR A 266 3.59 11.77 -10.89
C THR A 266 2.29 11.68 -10.09
N GLU A 267 1.29 10.97 -10.58
CA GLU A 267 0.02 10.74 -9.87
C GLU A 267 0.24 10.05 -8.52
N LEU A 268 1.08 9.01 -8.48
CA LEU A 268 1.40 8.28 -7.26
C LEU A 268 2.16 9.13 -6.25
N PHE A 269 3.20 9.86 -6.67
CA PHE A 269 3.95 10.74 -5.77
C PHE A 269 3.19 11.98 -5.33
N GLU A 270 2.22 12.46 -6.12
CA GLU A 270 1.33 13.55 -5.69
C GLU A 270 0.13 13.04 -4.88
N ALA A 271 0.04 11.73 -4.66
CA ALA A 271 -1.09 11.08 -3.97
C ALA A 271 -2.45 11.55 -4.52
N ARG A 272 -2.54 11.71 -5.84
CA ARG A 272 -3.78 12.14 -6.51
C ARG A 272 -4.73 10.98 -6.62
N ASN A 273 -6.03 11.27 -6.55
CA ASN A 273 -7.03 10.29 -6.87
C ASN A 273 -6.98 9.99 -8.37
N PRO A 274 -6.99 8.72 -8.77
CA PRO A 274 -7.03 8.34 -10.17
C PRO A 274 -8.31 8.84 -10.83
N SER A 275 -8.27 9.04 -12.14
CA SER A 275 -9.44 9.46 -12.93
C SER A 275 -10.58 8.45 -12.86
N ASN A 276 -10.25 7.17 -12.72
CA ASN A 276 -11.21 6.07 -12.61
C ASN A 276 -10.92 5.24 -11.33
N PRO A 277 -11.34 5.71 -10.13
CA PRO A 277 -11.06 5.01 -8.88
C PRO A 277 -11.88 3.72 -8.78
N ALA A 278 -11.25 2.62 -8.39
CA ALA A 278 -11.94 1.40 -8.02
C ALA A 278 -12.74 1.59 -6.72
N ILE A 279 -13.86 0.89 -6.60
CA ILE A 279 -14.56 0.76 -5.32
C ILE A 279 -13.91 -0.39 -4.57
N VAL A 280 -13.52 -0.16 -3.33
CA VAL A 280 -12.74 -1.08 -2.50
C VAL A 280 -13.56 -1.55 -1.32
N SER A 281 -13.41 -2.81 -0.90
CA SER A 281 -14.03 -3.32 0.31
C SER A 281 -13.38 -2.75 1.56
N GLU A 282 -14.18 -2.29 2.51
CA GLU A 282 -13.69 -1.83 3.82
C GLU A 282 -13.59 -2.97 4.85
N ILE A 283 -14.32 -4.06 4.64
CA ILE A 283 -14.37 -5.20 5.57
C ILE A 283 -14.10 -6.51 4.85
N ASP A 284 -13.66 -7.50 5.61
CA ASP A 284 -13.53 -8.88 5.14
C ASP A 284 -14.91 -9.53 5.13
N GLY A 285 -15.27 -10.24 4.06
CA GLY A 285 -16.55 -10.91 4.06
C GLY A 285 -16.93 -11.55 2.74
N GLU A 286 -18.11 -12.15 2.71
CA GLU A 286 -18.71 -12.80 1.56
C GLU A 286 -19.56 -11.80 0.76
N VAL A 287 -19.36 -11.81 -0.55
CA VAL A 287 -20.03 -10.91 -1.48
C VAL A 287 -21.42 -11.45 -1.84
N SER A 288 -22.43 -10.61 -1.75
CA SER A 288 -23.76 -10.85 -2.32
C SER A 288 -24.23 -9.64 -3.12
N PHE A 289 -25.02 -9.89 -4.16
CA PHE A 289 -25.54 -8.82 -5.01
C PHE A 289 -26.95 -8.41 -4.56
N GLY A 290 -27.14 -7.12 -4.34
CA GLY A 290 -28.43 -6.52 -4.08
C GLY A 290 -29.15 -6.04 -5.33
N LYS A 291 -30.21 -5.27 -5.12
CA LYS A 291 -31.05 -4.72 -6.21
C LYS A 291 -30.34 -3.56 -6.91
N ILE A 292 -30.65 -3.39 -8.21
CA ILE A 292 -30.22 -2.22 -8.97
C ILE A 292 -31.05 -1.02 -8.50
N LYS A 293 -30.37 0.03 -7.98
CA LYS A 293 -30.97 1.27 -7.51
C LYS A 293 -30.43 2.46 -8.32
N ARG A 294 -31.30 3.16 -9.03
CA ARG A 294 -30.95 4.41 -9.79
C ARG A 294 -29.73 4.27 -10.70
N GLY A 295 -29.60 3.14 -11.43
CA GLY A 295 -28.47 2.90 -12.32
C GLY A 295 -27.18 2.44 -11.64
N ASN A 296 -27.21 2.14 -10.34
CA ASN A 296 -26.13 1.55 -9.58
C ASN A 296 -26.51 0.13 -9.13
N ARG A 297 -25.58 -0.80 -9.20
CA ARG A 297 -25.73 -2.14 -8.63
C ARG A 297 -25.27 -2.11 -7.17
N GLU A 298 -26.08 -2.63 -6.28
CA GLU A 298 -25.72 -2.77 -4.87
C GLU A 298 -24.90 -4.05 -4.69
N ILE A 299 -23.71 -3.91 -4.09
CA ILE A 299 -22.88 -5.02 -3.63
C ILE A 299 -22.93 -5.01 -2.10
N ILE A 300 -23.25 -6.14 -1.50
CA ILE A 300 -23.37 -6.31 -0.06
C ILE A 300 -22.25 -7.25 0.36
N ILE A 301 -21.45 -6.83 1.33
CA ILE A 301 -20.41 -7.65 1.93
C ILE A 301 -20.80 -7.95 3.37
N THR A 302 -20.85 -9.24 3.71
CA THR A 302 -21.22 -9.72 5.04
C THR A 302 -19.99 -10.36 5.68
N SER A 303 -19.55 -9.79 6.81
CA SER A 303 -18.43 -10.32 7.59
C SER A 303 -18.86 -11.59 8.34
N LYS A 304 -17.89 -12.45 8.67
CA LYS A 304 -18.08 -13.61 9.57
C LYS A 304 -18.62 -13.22 10.96
N GLN A 305 -18.44 -11.95 11.36
CA GLN A 305 -18.94 -11.40 12.62
C GLN A 305 -20.38 -10.87 12.54
N GLY A 306 -20.96 -10.81 11.32
CA GLY A 306 -22.32 -10.33 11.08
C GLY A 306 -22.40 -8.86 10.65
N ASP A 307 -21.29 -8.16 10.54
CA ASP A 307 -21.28 -6.80 10.01
C ASP A 307 -21.60 -6.79 8.52
N VAL A 308 -22.44 -5.86 8.10
CA VAL A 308 -22.90 -5.74 6.72
C VAL A 308 -22.57 -4.36 6.17
N LYS A 309 -21.74 -4.30 5.13
CA LYS A 309 -21.46 -3.07 4.38
C LYS A 309 -22.06 -3.15 2.97
N ARG A 310 -22.58 -2.02 2.49
CA ARG A 310 -23.25 -1.92 1.19
C ARG A 310 -22.54 -0.91 0.31
N TYR A 311 -22.18 -1.32 -0.89
CA TYR A 311 -21.49 -0.51 -1.88
C TYR A 311 -22.36 -0.34 -3.10
N LEU A 312 -22.41 0.88 -3.65
CA LEU A 312 -23.17 1.19 -4.85
C LEU A 312 -22.19 1.37 -6.02
N VAL A 313 -22.16 0.40 -6.92
CA VAL A 313 -21.30 0.41 -8.11
C VAL A 313 -22.11 0.85 -9.31
N PRO A 314 -21.72 1.93 -10.02
CA PRO A 314 -22.35 2.33 -11.27
C PRO A 314 -22.33 1.21 -12.30
N LEU A 315 -23.42 1.01 -13.06
CA LEU A 315 -23.50 -0.01 -14.10
C LEU A 315 -22.49 0.20 -15.25
N SER A 316 -21.94 1.42 -15.37
CA SER A 316 -20.88 1.72 -16.32
C SER A 316 -19.53 1.12 -15.92
N ARG A 317 -19.37 0.65 -14.68
CA ARG A 317 -18.14 0.03 -14.18
C ARG A 317 -18.27 -1.48 -14.20
N GLN A 318 -17.20 -2.12 -14.60
CA GLN A 318 -17.11 -3.57 -14.56
C GLN A 318 -16.92 -4.03 -13.12
N ILE A 319 -17.75 -4.99 -12.70
CA ILE A 319 -17.64 -5.65 -11.41
C ILE A 319 -16.68 -6.83 -11.55
N ILE A 320 -15.63 -6.87 -10.73
CA ILE A 320 -14.60 -7.91 -10.77
C ILE A 320 -15.03 -9.14 -9.98
N VAL A 321 -15.74 -8.93 -8.86
CA VAL A 321 -16.15 -9.99 -7.93
C VAL A 321 -17.39 -10.72 -8.40
N GLN A 322 -17.56 -11.97 -7.97
CA GLN A 322 -18.73 -12.81 -8.23
C GLN A 322 -19.55 -13.01 -6.94
N GLU A 323 -20.75 -13.54 -7.09
CA GLU A 323 -21.61 -13.89 -5.96
C GLU A 323 -20.98 -15.02 -5.14
N ASN A 324 -21.03 -14.90 -3.80
CA ASN A 324 -20.41 -15.79 -2.83
C ASN A 324 -18.88 -15.84 -2.88
N ASP A 325 -18.23 -14.85 -3.52
CA ASP A 325 -16.78 -14.70 -3.41
C ASP A 325 -16.43 -14.15 -2.02
N TYR A 326 -15.39 -14.68 -1.39
CA TYR A 326 -14.82 -14.10 -0.18
C TYR A 326 -13.80 -13.02 -0.56
N VAL A 327 -13.97 -11.81 -0.03
CA VAL A 327 -13.06 -10.68 -0.25
C VAL A 327 -12.45 -10.21 1.06
N LYS A 328 -11.19 -9.82 1.02
CA LYS A 328 -10.49 -9.17 2.15
C LYS A 328 -10.66 -7.66 2.07
N ALA A 329 -10.56 -6.99 3.21
CA ALA A 329 -10.49 -5.53 3.26
C ALA A 329 -9.36 -5.02 2.36
N GLY A 330 -9.62 -3.94 1.61
CA GLY A 330 -8.69 -3.41 0.63
C GLY A 330 -8.76 -4.05 -0.76
N SER A 331 -9.59 -5.09 -0.97
CA SER A 331 -9.74 -5.70 -2.29
C SER A 331 -10.65 -4.88 -3.20
N PRO A 332 -10.31 -4.70 -4.50
CA PRO A 332 -11.16 -3.99 -5.44
C PRO A 332 -12.41 -4.81 -5.78
N LEU A 333 -13.57 -4.16 -5.73
CA LEU A 333 -14.86 -4.72 -6.14
C LEU A 333 -15.20 -4.40 -7.59
N SER A 334 -14.72 -3.26 -8.07
CA SER A 334 -14.92 -2.79 -9.43
C SER A 334 -13.58 -2.55 -10.13
N ASP A 335 -13.64 -2.47 -11.45
CA ASP A 335 -12.51 -2.05 -12.27
C ASP A 335 -12.10 -0.62 -11.96
N GLY A 336 -10.78 -0.34 -12.11
CA GLY A 336 -10.16 0.94 -11.82
C GLY A 336 -8.92 0.83 -10.94
N ALA A 337 -8.22 1.94 -10.75
CA ALA A 337 -7.06 2.01 -9.87
C ALA A 337 -7.50 2.27 -8.42
N ILE A 338 -6.85 1.59 -7.48
CA ILE A 338 -7.12 1.80 -6.05
C ILE A 338 -6.56 3.16 -5.64
N THR A 339 -7.34 3.94 -4.88
CA THR A 339 -6.85 5.22 -4.37
C THR A 339 -5.91 5.01 -3.19
N PRO A 340 -4.76 5.70 -3.13
CA PRO A 340 -3.86 5.59 -1.98
C PRO A 340 -4.51 5.95 -0.64
N SER A 341 -5.47 6.90 -0.66
CA SER A 341 -6.23 7.29 0.54
C SER A 341 -7.12 6.18 1.07
N ASP A 342 -7.75 5.38 0.21
CA ASP A 342 -8.57 4.25 0.65
C ASP A 342 -7.71 3.16 1.28
N ILE A 343 -6.54 2.87 0.69
CA ILE A 343 -5.59 1.93 1.27
C ILE A 343 -5.13 2.41 2.65
N LEU A 344 -4.86 3.72 2.81
CA LEU A 344 -4.47 4.29 4.10
C LEU A 344 -5.54 4.09 5.17
N ASN A 345 -6.80 4.37 4.82
CA ASN A 345 -7.91 4.31 5.76
C ASN A 345 -8.29 2.87 6.13
N ILE A 346 -8.15 1.92 5.20
CA ILE A 346 -8.58 0.53 5.37
C ILE A 346 -7.45 -0.36 5.90
N LEU A 347 -6.29 -0.31 5.23
CA LEU A 347 -5.17 -1.24 5.49
C LEU A 347 -4.04 -0.61 6.33
N GLY A 348 -4.10 0.71 6.54
CA GLY A 348 -3.13 1.43 7.35
C GLY A 348 -1.86 1.90 6.60
N PRO A 349 -0.96 2.60 7.33
CA PRO A 349 0.16 3.32 6.74
C PRO A 349 1.20 2.40 6.08
N THR A 350 1.47 1.23 6.66
CA THR A 350 2.48 0.31 6.12
C THR A 350 2.11 -0.20 4.73
N LYS A 351 0.84 -0.55 4.54
CA LYS A 351 0.35 -1.07 3.25
C LYS A 351 0.32 -0.02 2.15
N VAL A 352 0.01 1.24 2.49
CA VAL A 352 0.11 2.36 1.53
C VAL A 352 1.54 2.56 1.07
N GLN A 353 2.51 2.50 1.99
CA GLN A 353 3.92 2.64 1.65
C GLN A 353 4.39 1.53 0.70
N GLU A 354 4.06 0.28 1.02
CA GLU A 354 4.32 -0.87 0.14
C GLU A 354 3.69 -0.68 -1.24
N TYR A 355 2.43 -0.28 -1.27
CA TYR A 355 1.68 -0.05 -2.51
C TYR A 355 2.36 0.99 -3.40
N ILE A 356 2.67 2.19 -2.85
CA ILE A 356 3.29 3.25 -3.64
C ILE A 356 4.66 2.82 -4.17
N VAL A 357 5.50 2.18 -3.34
CA VAL A 357 6.83 1.71 -3.77
C VAL A 357 6.70 0.66 -4.88
N ASN A 358 5.81 -0.31 -4.74
CA ASN A 358 5.62 -1.38 -5.71
C ASN A 358 5.07 -0.85 -7.05
N GLU A 359 4.04 -0.01 -7.02
CA GLU A 359 3.44 0.59 -8.22
C GLU A 359 4.46 1.44 -9.00
N VAL A 360 5.21 2.30 -8.27
CA VAL A 360 6.24 3.12 -8.91
C VAL A 360 7.35 2.25 -9.51
N GLN A 361 7.80 1.22 -8.77
CA GLN A 361 8.80 0.27 -9.25
C GLN A 361 8.33 -0.48 -10.51
N GLU A 362 7.07 -0.88 -10.55
CA GLU A 362 6.49 -1.57 -11.71
C GLU A 362 6.56 -0.69 -12.95
N VAL A 363 6.19 0.60 -12.86
CA VAL A 363 6.28 1.53 -13.98
C VAL A 363 7.72 1.65 -14.50
N TYR A 364 8.72 1.75 -13.62
CA TYR A 364 10.13 1.82 -14.04
C TYR A 364 10.64 0.49 -14.61
N ARG A 365 10.26 -0.64 -14.02
CA ARG A 365 10.61 -1.98 -14.53
C ARG A 365 10.04 -2.25 -15.91
N MET A 366 8.79 -1.86 -16.17
CA MET A 366 8.18 -1.96 -17.50
C MET A 366 8.97 -1.20 -18.58
N GLN A 367 9.67 -0.13 -18.19
CA GLN A 367 10.56 0.63 -19.08
C GLN A 367 12.01 0.11 -19.11
N GLY A 368 12.29 -1.00 -18.41
CA GLY A 368 13.62 -1.59 -18.32
C GLY A 368 14.60 -0.82 -17.43
N VAL A 369 14.13 0.15 -16.67
CA VAL A 369 14.93 0.96 -15.72
C VAL A 369 14.97 0.26 -14.36
N LYS A 370 16.19 0.12 -13.81
CA LYS A 370 16.41 -0.50 -12.49
C LYS A 370 16.82 0.58 -11.49
N ILE A 371 15.95 0.86 -10.53
CA ILE A 371 16.21 1.79 -9.42
C ILE A 371 16.12 1.00 -8.12
N ASN A 372 16.99 1.32 -7.16
CA ASN A 372 16.94 0.67 -5.84
C ASN A 372 15.75 1.20 -5.03
N ASP A 373 15.02 0.31 -4.37
CA ASP A 373 13.82 0.63 -3.60
C ASP A 373 14.05 1.69 -2.53
N LYS A 374 15.24 1.74 -1.92
CA LYS A 374 15.57 2.73 -0.87
C LYS A 374 15.38 4.20 -1.32
N HIS A 375 15.54 4.50 -2.60
CA HIS A 375 15.32 5.85 -3.13
C HIS A 375 13.84 6.23 -3.10
N PHE A 376 12.96 5.30 -3.45
CA PHE A 376 11.51 5.49 -3.31
C PHE A 376 11.09 5.55 -1.86
N GLU A 377 11.63 4.67 -1.02
CA GLU A 377 11.33 4.62 0.41
C GLU A 377 11.66 5.93 1.13
N VAL A 378 12.77 6.60 0.78
CA VAL A 378 13.13 7.92 1.35
C VAL A 378 12.04 8.95 1.06
N ILE A 379 11.53 8.99 -0.19
CA ILE A 379 10.49 9.96 -0.59
C ILE A 379 9.15 9.63 0.05
N VAL A 380 8.73 8.37 -0.01
CA VAL A 380 7.45 7.93 0.55
C VAL A 380 7.40 8.16 2.06
N ARG A 381 8.53 7.96 2.77
CA ARG A 381 8.62 8.29 4.19
C ARG A 381 8.34 9.77 4.45
N GLN A 382 8.83 10.69 3.62
CA GLN A 382 8.56 12.12 3.76
C GLN A 382 7.10 12.48 3.44
N MET A 383 6.45 11.76 2.51
CA MET A 383 5.04 11.94 2.21
C MET A 383 4.12 11.63 3.40
N MET A 384 4.61 10.85 4.37
CA MET A 384 3.86 10.39 5.55
C MET A 384 4.41 10.97 6.86
N ASN A 385 5.07 12.12 6.82
CA ASN A 385 5.65 12.75 8.00
C ASN A 385 4.65 13.57 8.83
N LYS A 386 3.44 13.81 8.32
CA LYS A 386 2.42 14.63 8.98
C LYS A 386 1.26 13.79 9.48
N VAL A 387 0.67 14.25 10.60
CA VAL A 387 -0.54 13.70 11.19
C VAL A 387 -1.61 14.78 11.31
N LYS A 388 -2.87 14.40 11.21
CA LYS A 388 -4.04 15.26 11.41
C LYS A 388 -4.59 14.99 12.81
N ILE A 389 -4.77 16.03 13.59
CA ILE A 389 -5.35 15.93 14.92
C ILE A 389 -6.86 15.70 14.80
N GLU A 390 -7.35 14.66 15.46
CA GLU A 390 -8.81 14.37 15.57
C GLU A 390 -9.40 14.98 16.83
N ASP A 391 -8.83 14.62 17.97
CA ASP A 391 -9.21 15.20 19.26
C ASP A 391 -7.95 15.82 19.89
N PRO A 392 -7.93 17.12 20.12
CA PRO A 392 -6.79 17.79 20.73
C PRO A 392 -6.63 17.46 22.24
N GLY A 393 -7.65 16.93 22.91
CA GLY A 393 -7.59 16.67 24.34
C GLY A 393 -7.18 17.91 25.13
N ASP A 394 -6.24 17.74 26.07
CA ASP A 394 -5.67 18.82 26.90
C ASP A 394 -4.37 19.42 26.31
N THR A 395 -4.08 19.14 25.01
CA THR A 395 -2.88 19.66 24.34
C THR A 395 -3.11 21.08 23.78
N ARG A 396 -2.03 21.70 23.28
CA ARG A 396 -2.07 23.00 22.61
C ARG A 396 -2.55 22.94 21.16
N PHE A 397 -2.88 21.76 20.63
CA PHE A 397 -3.31 21.59 19.27
C PHE A 397 -4.77 21.99 19.07
N PHE A 398 -5.13 22.23 17.79
CA PHE A 398 -6.51 22.46 17.38
C PHE A 398 -7.03 21.25 16.62
N GLU A 399 -8.33 21.04 16.69
CA GLU A 399 -9.04 20.06 15.87
C GLU A 399 -8.76 20.28 14.38
N ASP A 400 -8.60 19.22 13.61
CA ASP A 400 -8.27 19.25 12.18
C ASP A 400 -6.89 19.84 11.83
N GLN A 401 -6.07 20.22 12.78
CA GLN A 401 -4.73 20.73 12.54
C GLN A 401 -3.81 19.63 12.00
N VAL A 402 -3.01 19.97 10.98
CA VAL A 402 -1.96 19.08 10.45
C VAL A 402 -0.62 19.48 11.03
N VAL A 403 -0.03 18.57 11.79
CA VAL A 403 1.24 18.78 12.51
C VAL A 403 2.28 17.73 12.13
N ASP A 404 3.53 17.99 12.47
CA ASP A 404 4.61 17.00 12.32
C ASP A 404 4.40 15.84 13.29
N LYS A 405 4.63 14.61 12.82
CA LYS A 405 4.48 13.40 13.64
C LYS A 405 5.33 13.43 14.91
N TRP A 406 6.54 13.97 14.81
CA TRP A 406 7.44 14.05 15.97
C TRP A 406 7.03 15.13 16.94
N GLU A 407 6.57 16.30 16.45
CA GLU A 407 6.01 17.35 17.31
C GLU A 407 4.78 16.85 18.07
N PHE A 408 3.91 16.11 17.41
CA PHE A 408 2.76 15.48 18.05
C PHE A 408 3.17 14.52 19.16
N MET A 409 4.16 13.66 18.90
CA MET A 409 4.68 12.73 19.91
C MET A 409 5.31 13.47 21.09
N ASP A 410 6.16 14.47 20.82
CA ASP A 410 6.84 15.24 21.87
C ASP A 410 5.82 15.95 22.79
N VAL A 411 4.77 16.53 22.23
CA VAL A 411 3.72 17.20 23.04
C VAL A 411 2.95 16.19 23.90
N ASN A 412 2.61 15.02 23.36
CA ASN A 412 1.96 13.98 24.16
C ASN A 412 2.89 13.41 25.24
N ASP A 413 4.18 13.23 24.94
CA ASP A 413 5.17 12.76 25.91
C ASP A 413 5.36 13.78 27.04
N GLU A 414 5.32 15.08 26.75
CA GLU A 414 5.35 16.13 27.77
C GLU A 414 4.19 16.06 28.76
N LEU A 415 3.08 15.49 28.36
CA LEU A 415 1.88 15.38 29.22
C LEU A 415 1.88 14.12 30.09
N TYR A 416 2.75 13.17 29.85
CA TYR A 416 2.74 11.84 30.47
C TYR A 416 2.71 11.86 32.02
N ASP A 417 3.50 12.76 32.67
CA ASP A 417 3.55 12.89 34.13
C ASP A 417 2.76 14.09 34.68
N LYS A 418 1.78 14.59 33.91
CA LYS A 418 1.01 15.77 34.29
C LYS A 418 -0.45 15.41 34.54
N VAL A 419 -1.12 16.24 35.31
CA VAL A 419 -2.56 16.16 35.63
C VAL A 419 -3.21 17.52 35.51
N VAL A 420 -4.50 17.55 35.28
CA VAL A 420 -5.29 18.79 35.20
C VAL A 420 -5.99 19.02 36.52
N VAL A 421 -5.82 20.21 37.08
CA VAL A 421 -6.51 20.63 38.31
C VAL A 421 -7.98 20.87 38.00
N THR A 422 -8.88 20.14 38.64
CA THR A 422 -10.35 20.35 38.55
C THR A 422 -10.84 21.33 39.61
N ASP A 423 -10.38 21.18 40.85
CA ASP A 423 -10.68 22.07 41.97
C ASP A 423 -9.37 22.40 42.71
N ALA A 424 -9.09 23.67 42.83
CA ALA A 424 -7.87 24.13 43.49
C ALA A 424 -7.96 24.01 45.03
N GLY A 425 -9.14 23.73 45.60
CA GLY A 425 -9.34 23.71 47.04
C GLY A 425 -8.89 25.03 47.69
N ASP A 426 -8.09 24.94 48.75
CA ASP A 426 -7.52 26.11 49.47
C ASP A 426 -6.09 26.47 48.99
N SER A 427 -5.67 25.96 47.82
CA SER A 427 -4.33 26.28 47.26
C SER A 427 -4.29 27.70 46.70
N THR A 428 -3.22 28.45 47.05
CA THR A 428 -2.95 29.78 46.49
C THR A 428 -2.05 29.73 45.26
N SER A 429 -1.42 28.59 45.01
CA SER A 429 -0.42 28.43 43.93
C SER A 429 -0.96 27.77 42.67
N LEU A 430 -2.10 27.10 42.76
CA LEU A 430 -2.73 26.37 41.66
C LEU A 430 -4.09 26.95 41.32
N GLN A 431 -4.44 26.93 40.05
CA GLN A 431 -5.73 27.39 39.53
C GLN A 431 -6.50 26.25 38.83
N PRO A 432 -7.85 26.25 38.85
CA PRO A 432 -8.65 25.32 38.11
C PRO A 432 -8.30 25.37 36.60
N GLY A 433 -8.20 24.19 35.96
CA GLY A 433 -7.80 24.07 34.56
C GLY A 433 -6.29 24.09 34.31
N GLN A 434 -5.45 24.31 35.31
CA GLN A 434 -4.01 24.32 35.16
C GLN A 434 -3.43 22.90 35.05
N ILE A 435 -2.51 22.72 34.11
CA ILE A 435 -1.74 21.46 33.95
C ILE A 435 -0.53 21.52 34.88
N VAL A 436 -0.40 20.54 35.77
CA VAL A 436 0.66 20.45 36.75
C VAL A 436 1.30 19.07 36.78
N SER A 437 2.58 18.99 37.13
CA SER A 437 3.24 17.69 37.32
C SER A 437 2.77 17.02 38.60
N LEU A 438 2.72 15.69 38.61
CA LEU A 438 2.36 14.88 39.77
C LEU A 438 3.23 15.19 40.98
N ARG A 439 4.51 15.53 40.77
CA ARG A 439 5.43 15.93 41.86
C ARG A 439 4.98 17.23 42.54
N LYS A 440 4.71 18.28 41.72
CA LYS A 440 4.25 19.58 42.26
C LYS A 440 2.90 19.44 42.99
N LEU A 441 2.00 18.63 42.46
CA LEU A 441 0.72 18.31 43.10
C LEU A 441 0.90 17.64 44.47
N ARG A 442 1.80 16.64 44.56
CA ARG A 442 2.11 15.94 45.85
C ARG A 442 2.69 16.88 46.89
N ASP A 443 3.61 17.75 46.49
CA ASP A 443 4.25 18.73 47.36
C ASP A 443 3.22 19.72 47.91
N GLU A 444 2.35 20.25 47.03
CA GLU A 444 1.27 21.17 47.40
C GLU A 444 0.25 20.50 48.33
N ASN A 445 -0.27 19.33 47.95
CA ASN A 445 -1.22 18.57 48.78
C ASN A 445 -0.61 18.20 50.16
N SER A 446 0.69 17.93 50.23
CA SER A 446 1.37 17.68 51.48
C SER A 446 1.45 18.95 52.33
N SER A 447 1.66 20.11 51.72
CA SER A 447 1.62 21.42 52.36
C SER A 447 0.26 21.76 52.91
N LEU A 448 -0.79 21.57 52.10
CA LEU A 448 -2.21 21.82 52.48
C LEU A 448 -2.66 20.91 53.64
N LYS A 449 -2.29 19.61 53.58
CA LYS A 449 -2.60 18.67 54.68
C LYS A 449 -1.95 19.06 56.01
N ARG A 450 -0.72 19.63 56.00
CA ARG A 450 -0.04 20.12 57.20
C ARG A 450 -0.74 21.35 57.81
N ARG A 451 -1.55 22.07 57.00
CA ARG A 451 -2.30 23.26 57.42
C ARG A 451 -3.78 22.98 57.68
N ASP A 452 -4.19 21.69 57.66
CA ASP A 452 -5.61 21.25 57.73
C ASP A 452 -6.52 21.91 56.70
N GLN A 453 -5.99 22.19 55.51
CA GLN A 453 -6.71 22.79 54.39
C GLN A 453 -7.18 21.74 53.37
N LYS A 454 -8.18 22.09 52.55
CA LYS A 454 -8.73 21.19 51.52
C LYS A 454 -7.67 20.89 50.44
N PRO A 455 -7.44 19.60 50.14
CA PRO A 455 -6.48 19.22 49.08
C PRO A 455 -7.04 19.56 47.70
N VAL A 456 -6.10 19.74 46.76
CA VAL A 456 -6.40 19.96 45.36
C VAL A 456 -6.96 18.67 44.72
N GLN A 457 -8.07 18.78 44.02
CA GLN A 457 -8.64 17.69 43.19
C GLN A 457 -8.16 17.82 41.76
N VAL A 458 -7.85 16.67 41.14
CA VAL A 458 -7.30 16.59 39.79
C VAL A 458 -7.99 15.50 39.00
N ARG A 459 -7.98 15.63 37.68
CA ARG A 459 -8.28 14.56 36.75
C ARG A 459 -7.06 14.18 35.93
N ASP A 460 -7.06 12.98 35.42
CA ASP A 460 -6.04 12.56 34.47
C ASP A 460 -6.11 13.41 33.19
N ILE A 461 -4.95 13.65 32.60
CA ILE A 461 -4.84 14.41 31.39
C ILE A 461 -5.22 13.53 30.19
N VAL A 462 -5.92 14.10 29.22
CA VAL A 462 -6.30 13.43 27.98
C VAL A 462 -5.30 13.82 26.90
N PRO A 463 -4.49 12.87 26.39
CA PRO A 463 -3.57 13.14 25.27
C PRO A 463 -4.34 13.39 23.98
N ALA A 464 -3.72 14.08 23.03
CA ALA A 464 -4.30 14.27 21.70
C ALA A 464 -4.31 12.94 20.91
N THR A 465 -5.34 12.75 20.12
CA THR A 465 -5.45 11.66 19.14
C THR A 465 -5.24 12.18 17.72
N SER A 466 -4.69 11.36 16.85
CA SER A 466 -4.41 11.76 15.47
C SER A 466 -4.55 10.62 14.48
N THR A 467 -4.85 10.97 13.24
CA THR A 467 -4.80 10.09 12.07
C THR A 467 -3.62 10.40 11.20
N GLN A 468 -3.04 9.36 10.60
CA GLN A 468 -1.92 9.50 9.65
C GLN A 468 -2.44 10.10 8.35
N VAL A 469 -1.71 11.08 7.80
CA VAL A 469 -2.04 11.72 6.52
C VAL A 469 -1.00 11.37 5.47
N LEU A 470 -1.44 11.01 4.27
CA LEU A 470 -0.60 10.90 3.09
C LEU A 470 -0.64 12.22 2.33
N GLN A 471 0.53 12.82 2.11
CA GLN A 471 0.67 14.08 1.37
C GLN A 471 1.41 13.85 0.06
N GLY A 472 0.99 14.51 -1.02
CA GLY A 472 1.77 14.58 -2.24
C GLY A 472 3.09 15.32 -2.02
N ILE A 473 4.10 15.02 -2.86
CA ILE A 473 5.45 15.62 -2.74
C ILE A 473 5.43 17.16 -2.80
N THR A 474 4.58 17.75 -3.65
CA THR A 474 4.43 19.21 -3.75
C THR A 474 3.92 19.80 -2.44
N ARG A 475 2.88 19.21 -1.85
CA ARG A 475 2.31 19.68 -0.59
C ARG A 475 3.28 19.47 0.56
N ALA A 476 3.97 18.31 0.59
CA ALA A 476 5.00 18.04 1.59
C ALA A 476 6.16 19.04 1.52
N ALA A 477 6.56 19.46 0.30
CA ALA A 477 7.61 20.47 0.10
C ALA A 477 7.19 21.89 0.55
N LEU A 478 5.90 22.24 0.44
CA LEU A 478 5.37 23.54 0.89
C LEU A 478 5.13 23.59 2.41
N GLN A 479 4.84 22.44 3.03
CA GLN A 479 4.55 22.32 4.47
C GLN A 479 5.75 21.85 5.29
N THR A 480 6.97 22.12 4.83
CA THR A 480 8.20 21.83 5.60
C THR A 480 8.33 22.77 6.80
N SER A 481 9.15 22.37 7.77
CA SER A 481 9.50 23.22 8.93
C SER A 481 10.24 24.49 8.53
N SER A 482 11.03 24.45 7.44
CA SER A 482 11.75 25.60 6.88
C SER A 482 10.86 26.40 5.93
N PHE A 483 10.47 27.62 6.33
CA PHE A 483 9.72 28.53 5.47
C PHE A 483 10.57 29.10 4.33
N ILE A 484 11.89 29.22 4.50
CA ILE A 484 12.83 29.67 3.45
C ILE A 484 12.84 28.64 2.31
N SER A 485 12.94 27.36 2.62
CA SER A 485 12.90 26.28 1.65
C SER A 485 11.55 26.24 0.91
N ALA A 486 10.45 26.35 1.63
CA ALA A 486 9.11 26.37 1.04
C ALA A 486 8.89 27.58 0.12
N ALA A 487 9.24 28.78 0.57
CA ALA A 487 9.11 30.02 -0.21
C ALA A 487 9.93 30.01 -1.49
N SER A 488 11.09 29.37 -1.49
CA SER A 488 11.93 29.26 -2.68
C SER A 488 11.43 28.24 -3.71
N PHE A 489 10.43 27.42 -3.36
CA PHE A 489 9.86 26.43 -4.24
C PHE A 489 8.66 26.97 -5.03
N GLN A 490 7.60 27.34 -4.35
CA GLN A 490 6.36 27.88 -4.93
C GLN A 490 5.65 28.80 -3.93
N GLU A 491 4.68 29.60 -4.41
CA GLU A 491 3.81 30.45 -3.58
C GLU A 491 4.58 31.39 -2.62
N THR A 492 5.70 31.97 -3.07
CA THR A 492 6.66 32.74 -2.25
C THR A 492 5.99 33.76 -1.33
N THR A 493 5.11 34.60 -1.85
CA THR A 493 4.43 35.67 -1.09
C THR A 493 3.51 35.12 -0.01
N LYS A 494 2.76 34.04 -0.32
CA LYS A 494 1.84 33.39 0.62
C LYS A 494 2.60 32.78 1.78
N VAL A 495 3.63 32.00 1.46
CA VAL A 495 4.46 31.29 2.46
C VAL A 495 5.16 32.30 3.39
N LEU A 496 5.73 33.38 2.85
CA LEU A 496 6.38 34.42 3.65
C LEU A 496 5.39 35.17 4.54
N ASN A 497 4.19 35.50 4.02
CA ASN A 497 3.14 36.12 4.82
C ASN A 497 2.68 35.25 5.98
N GLU A 498 2.43 33.96 5.73
CA GLU A 498 2.04 33.01 6.78
C GLU A 498 3.16 32.84 7.82
N ALA A 499 4.42 32.76 7.39
CA ALA A 499 5.55 32.65 8.28
C ALA A 499 5.71 33.91 9.16
N ALA A 500 5.49 35.11 8.58
CA ALA A 500 5.54 36.36 9.32
C ALA A 500 4.41 36.47 10.35
N ILE A 501 3.18 36.09 10.00
CA ILE A 501 2.02 36.12 10.90
C ILE A 501 2.25 35.13 12.08
N GLN A 502 2.81 33.97 11.78
CA GLN A 502 3.07 32.91 12.79
C GLN A 502 4.38 33.13 13.55
N ALA A 503 5.15 34.15 13.22
CA ALA A 503 6.47 34.42 13.79
C ALA A 503 7.40 33.16 13.75
N LYS A 504 7.39 32.44 12.62
CA LYS A 504 8.19 31.24 12.44
C LYS A 504 9.68 31.54 12.47
N VAL A 505 10.44 30.68 13.15
CA VAL A 505 11.90 30.69 13.17
C VAL A 505 12.39 29.49 12.35
N ASP A 506 13.27 29.74 11.38
CA ASP A 506 13.88 28.69 10.57
C ASP A 506 15.13 28.14 11.25
N PRO A 507 15.20 26.83 11.55
CA PRO A 507 16.36 26.24 12.23
C PRO A 507 17.58 26.03 11.32
N LEU A 508 17.51 26.31 10.02
CA LEU A 508 18.57 26.15 9.02
C LEU A 508 19.21 24.75 9.05
N GLU A 509 18.38 23.71 9.05
CA GLU A 509 18.84 22.33 9.23
C GLU A 509 19.07 21.56 7.94
N ASN A 510 18.41 21.95 6.85
CA ASN A 510 18.50 21.25 5.56
C ASN A 510 19.47 21.98 4.62
N LEU A 511 19.58 21.45 3.39
CA LEU A 511 20.53 21.95 2.41
C LEU A 511 20.12 23.31 1.82
N LYS A 512 18.85 23.43 1.44
CA LYS A 512 18.35 24.53 0.59
C LYS A 512 18.42 25.88 1.30
N GLU A 513 17.98 25.96 2.55
CA GLU A 513 18.03 27.17 3.37
C GLU A 513 19.47 27.61 3.63
N ASN A 514 20.39 26.66 3.90
CA ASN A 514 21.80 27.00 4.11
C ASN A 514 22.45 27.54 2.84
N VAL A 515 22.14 26.96 1.68
CA VAL A 515 22.61 27.46 0.37
C VAL A 515 22.10 28.87 0.11
N ILE A 516 20.81 29.15 0.41
CA ILE A 516 20.22 30.48 0.22
C ILE A 516 20.86 31.51 1.14
N CYS A 517 21.14 31.15 2.39
CA CYS A 517 21.80 32.03 3.38
C CYS A 517 23.32 32.15 3.16
N GLY A 518 23.92 31.39 2.24
CA GLY A 518 25.37 31.39 2.00
C GLY A 518 26.20 30.65 3.05
N HIS A 519 25.56 29.77 3.83
CA HIS A 519 26.25 28.90 4.79
C HIS A 519 26.73 27.60 4.12
N LEU A 520 27.70 26.93 4.77
CA LEU A 520 28.07 25.58 4.37
C LEU A 520 26.87 24.63 4.52
N ILE A 521 26.72 23.74 3.55
CA ILE A 521 25.63 22.75 3.58
C ILE A 521 25.88 21.77 4.75
N PRO A 522 24.86 21.34 5.48
CA PRO A 522 24.98 20.35 6.55
C PRO A 522 25.16 18.93 6.00
N GLY A 523 26.15 18.74 5.13
CA GLY A 523 26.46 17.49 4.46
C GLY A 523 27.94 17.38 4.11
N GLY A 524 28.46 16.16 4.06
CA GLY A 524 29.88 15.93 3.79
C GLY A 524 30.79 16.64 4.81
N THR A 525 31.77 17.40 4.30
CA THR A 525 32.73 18.17 5.13
C THR A 525 32.13 19.41 5.80
N GLY A 526 30.93 19.85 5.40
CA GLY A 526 30.22 20.99 5.99
C GLY A 526 29.36 20.64 7.21
N LEU A 527 29.47 19.43 7.73
CA LEU A 527 28.79 19.05 8.98
C LEU A 527 29.40 19.82 10.16
N ARG A 528 28.54 20.38 11.02
CA ARG A 528 28.94 21.10 12.24
C ARG A 528 29.84 20.29 13.16
N ASP A 529 29.79 18.96 13.09
CA ASP A 529 30.66 18.06 13.85
C ASP A 529 32.15 18.22 13.45
N TYR A 530 32.41 18.73 12.24
CA TYR A 530 33.77 18.96 11.75
C TYR A 530 34.32 20.37 11.97
N ASP A 531 33.45 21.33 12.39
CA ASP A 531 33.89 22.73 12.61
C ASP A 531 34.99 22.85 13.62
N ASN A 532 35.03 21.96 14.64
CA ASN A 532 36.03 21.93 15.69
C ASN A 532 37.13 20.87 15.47
N LEU A 533 37.18 20.27 14.29
CA LEU A 533 38.11 19.19 13.98
C LEU A 533 39.42 19.80 13.46
N VAL A 534 40.46 19.72 14.25
CA VAL A 534 41.81 20.14 13.85
C VAL A 534 42.54 18.94 13.30
N VAL A 535 42.95 19.03 12.04
CA VAL A 535 43.77 17.99 11.38
C VAL A 535 45.23 18.37 11.54
N GLY A 536 46.01 17.56 12.26
CA GLY A 536 47.43 17.74 12.45
C GLY A 536 48.19 16.42 12.43
N SER A 537 49.49 16.47 12.34
CA SER A 537 50.33 15.28 12.49
C SER A 537 50.38 14.81 13.95
N LYS A 538 50.67 13.52 14.19
CA LYS A 538 50.90 13.02 15.57
C LYS A 538 52.00 13.77 16.28
N ALA A 539 53.06 14.17 15.59
CA ALA A 539 54.16 14.94 16.13
C ALA A 539 53.74 16.34 16.61
N GLU A 540 52.85 17.01 15.87
CA GLU A 540 52.27 18.30 16.29
C GLU A 540 51.36 18.14 17.54
N LEU A 541 50.55 17.08 17.58
CA LEU A 541 49.72 16.79 18.76
C LEU A 541 50.58 16.53 20.02
N GLU A 542 51.65 15.75 19.90
CA GLU A 542 52.58 15.47 20.98
C GLU A 542 53.31 16.74 21.45
N SER A 543 53.68 17.62 20.50
CA SER A 543 54.30 18.92 20.84
C SER A 543 53.34 19.87 21.58
N LEU A 544 52.04 19.89 21.17
CA LEU A 544 51.02 20.68 21.84
C LEU A 544 50.67 20.13 23.24
N GLN A 545 50.69 18.81 23.43
CA GLN A 545 50.50 18.17 24.74
C GLN A 545 51.68 18.36 25.68
N GLN A 546 52.89 18.50 25.17
CA GLN A 546 54.07 18.83 25.96
C GLN A 546 54.16 20.31 26.33
N ALA A 547 53.47 21.18 25.60
CA ALA A 547 53.41 22.63 25.81
C ALA A 547 52.30 23.07 26.78
N GLN A 548 51.40 22.18 27.17
CA GLN A 548 50.39 22.35 28.24
C GLN A 548 50.92 21.78 29.56
#